data_79d588bbc641b31f32fb7b52a7391b1b
#
_entry.id   79d588bbc641b31f32fb7b52a7391b1b
#
_cell.length_a   1.000
_cell.length_b   1.000
_cell.length_c   1.000
_cell.angle_alpha   90.00
_cell.angle_beta   90.00
_cell.angle_gamma   90.00
#
_symmetry.space_group_name_H-M   'P 1'
#
loop_
_entity.id
_entity.type
_entity.pdbx_description
1 polymer ?
#
loop_
_entity_poly.entity_id
_entity_poly.type
_entity_poly.pdbx_seq_one_letter_code
_entity_poly.pdbx_strand_id
1 'polypeptide(L)'
;MADLPVDLGSGLAEQLTRVLDVEGKILRAVEALGPVGGRDVVVVDGSTGVRARQLTDLGARVTTVASTDDASFALPDASADVVVAYWSAFRDRLDQEVARAARVLRPGGRLLVVHDYGRDDVAELRGDLPEHGLWSRRDGPFLRSGFKIRVVHCWWTFTSLEETKAFLGAAFGEAGRAMGERLTRPRLSYNVAIYHRTLGKELA
;
A
#
# COMPACT_ATOMS: atom_id res chain seq x y z
N MET A 1 -2.09 -11.81 0.20
CA MET A 1 -2.76 -11.14 -0.92
C MET A 1 -2.25 -9.74 -1.06
N ALA A 2 -1.86 -9.37 -2.26
CA ALA A 2 -0.98 -8.26 -2.50
C ALA A 2 -1.55 -6.85 -2.31
N ASP A 3 -2.83 -6.62 -2.47
CA ASP A 3 -3.45 -5.28 -2.36
C ASP A 3 -3.99 -4.93 -0.96
N LEU A 4 -3.73 -5.78 0.03
CA LEU A 4 -4.25 -5.63 1.38
C LEU A 4 -3.11 -5.70 2.42
N PRO A 5 -3.25 -5.01 3.55
CA PRO A 5 -2.24 -4.99 4.60
C PRO A 5 -2.10 -6.33 5.34
N VAL A 6 -3.13 -7.18 5.30
CA VAL A 6 -3.18 -8.46 6.01
C VAL A 6 -3.55 -9.57 5.04
N ASP A 7 -2.85 -10.71 5.15
CA ASP A 7 -3.19 -11.90 4.39
C ASP A 7 -4.33 -12.65 5.09
N LEU A 8 -5.48 -12.70 4.43
CA LEU A 8 -6.73 -13.23 4.94
C LEU A 8 -7.38 -14.19 3.92
N GLY A 9 -8.17 -15.13 4.40
CA GLY A 9 -9.02 -15.94 3.53
C GLY A 9 -10.01 -15.09 2.73
N SER A 10 -10.49 -15.59 1.60
CA SER A 10 -11.24 -14.82 0.59
C SER A 10 -12.38 -13.97 1.14
N GLY A 11 -13.25 -14.51 1.97
CA GLY A 11 -14.39 -13.78 2.53
C GLY A 11 -13.98 -12.61 3.45
N LEU A 12 -12.97 -12.81 4.31
CA LEU A 12 -12.43 -11.76 5.17
C LEU A 12 -11.65 -10.71 4.36
N ALA A 13 -10.96 -11.13 3.31
CA ALA A 13 -10.25 -10.23 2.40
C ALA A 13 -11.21 -9.30 1.64
N GLU A 14 -12.34 -9.84 1.15
CA GLU A 14 -13.40 -9.04 0.54
C GLU A 14 -14.01 -8.04 1.54
N GLN A 15 -14.25 -8.48 2.77
CA GLN A 15 -14.76 -7.61 3.83
C GLN A 15 -13.74 -6.51 4.15
N LEU A 16 -12.45 -6.84 4.33
CA LEU A 16 -11.40 -5.85 4.55
C LEU A 16 -11.33 -4.84 3.39
N THR A 17 -11.44 -5.29 2.15
CA THR A 17 -11.47 -4.42 0.97
C THR A 17 -12.58 -3.37 1.03
N ARG A 18 -13.76 -3.74 1.57
CA ARG A 18 -14.89 -2.81 1.70
C ARG A 18 -14.72 -1.79 2.82
N VAL A 19 -14.06 -2.17 3.92
CA VAL A 19 -13.96 -1.33 5.12
C VAL A 19 -12.68 -0.50 5.20
N LEU A 20 -11.64 -0.91 4.45
CA LEU A 20 -10.35 -0.24 4.41
C LEU A 20 -10.44 1.07 3.64
N ASP A 21 -10.20 2.18 4.35
CA ASP A 21 -10.11 3.52 3.78
C ASP A 21 -11.35 3.92 2.96
N VAL A 22 -12.54 3.73 3.53
CA VAL A 22 -13.82 4.10 2.92
C VAL A 22 -13.83 5.57 2.46
N GLU A 23 -13.09 6.42 3.15
CA GLU A 23 -12.94 7.84 2.81
C GLU A 23 -12.03 8.07 1.58
N GLY A 24 -11.32 7.08 1.09
CA GLY A 24 -10.43 7.19 -0.09
C GLY A 24 -9.19 8.06 0.13
N LYS A 25 -8.69 8.18 1.35
CA LYS A 25 -7.53 9.02 1.68
C LYS A 25 -6.23 8.51 1.06
N ILE A 26 -6.07 7.18 1.02
CA ILE A 26 -4.88 6.54 0.43
C ILE A 26 -4.84 6.85 -1.06
N LEU A 27 -5.96 6.65 -1.76
CA LEU A 27 -6.04 6.93 -3.20
C LEU A 27 -5.74 8.39 -3.51
N ARG A 28 -6.34 9.34 -2.77
CA ARG A 28 -6.06 10.77 -2.94
C ARG A 28 -4.61 11.14 -2.66
N ALA A 29 -3.99 10.49 -1.68
CA ALA A 29 -2.57 10.74 -1.37
C ALA A 29 -1.65 10.17 -2.46
N VAL A 30 -1.96 8.99 -3.00
CA VAL A 30 -1.26 8.41 -4.15
C VAL A 30 -1.35 9.35 -5.37
N GLU A 31 -2.56 9.82 -5.71
CA GLU A 31 -2.77 10.78 -6.80
C GLU A 31 -1.99 12.09 -6.60
N ALA A 32 -1.99 12.62 -5.38
CA ALA A 32 -1.26 13.86 -5.08
C ALA A 32 0.28 13.71 -5.20
N LEU A 33 0.81 12.51 -4.95
CA LEU A 33 2.25 12.22 -5.00
C LEU A 33 2.72 11.78 -6.38
N GLY A 34 1.85 11.13 -7.16
CA GLY A 34 2.10 10.67 -8.52
C GLY A 34 0.82 10.80 -9.35
N PRO A 35 0.56 11.97 -9.97
CA PRO A 35 -0.65 12.16 -10.77
C PRO A 35 -0.81 11.07 -11.81
N VAL A 36 -1.97 10.41 -11.84
CA VAL A 36 -2.22 9.21 -12.66
C VAL A 36 -3.16 9.47 -13.84
N GLY A 37 -3.95 10.54 -13.82
CA GLY A 37 -4.90 10.87 -14.90
C GLY A 37 -4.20 10.99 -16.26
N GLY A 38 -4.61 10.17 -17.24
CA GLY A 38 -4.00 10.12 -18.57
C GLY A 38 -2.59 9.54 -18.63
N ARG A 39 -2.10 8.92 -17.55
CA ARG A 39 -0.74 8.36 -17.43
C ARG A 39 -0.71 6.85 -17.58
N ASP A 40 0.47 6.33 -17.93
CA ASP A 40 0.76 4.90 -17.92
C ASP A 40 1.21 4.51 -16.51
N VAL A 41 0.43 3.68 -15.84
CA VAL A 41 0.62 3.30 -14.43
C VAL A 41 0.83 1.81 -14.31
N VAL A 42 1.92 1.41 -13.69
CA VAL A 42 2.19 0.01 -13.33
C VAL A 42 1.81 -0.22 -11.88
N VAL A 43 0.89 -1.16 -11.63
CA VAL A 43 0.52 -1.63 -10.28
C VAL A 43 1.22 -2.96 -10.03
N VAL A 44 2.06 -2.99 -9.01
CA VAL A 44 2.77 -4.20 -8.60
C VAL A 44 1.92 -5.00 -7.62
N ASP A 45 1.79 -6.30 -7.88
CA ASP A 45 1.02 -7.25 -7.07
C ASP A 45 -0.48 -6.91 -6.89
N GLY A 46 -1.10 -6.27 -7.86
CA GLY A 46 -2.51 -5.91 -7.84
C GLY A 46 -3.46 -7.11 -7.97
N SER A 47 -3.33 -8.14 -7.13
CA SER A 47 -4.01 -9.43 -7.27
C SER A 47 -5.54 -9.35 -7.11
N THR A 48 -6.04 -8.44 -6.29
CA THR A 48 -7.50 -8.24 -6.14
C THR A 48 -8.08 -7.36 -7.25
N GLY A 49 -7.25 -6.62 -7.94
CA GLY A 49 -7.63 -5.66 -8.97
C GLY A 49 -8.38 -4.43 -8.45
N VAL A 50 -8.60 -4.30 -7.15
CA VAL A 50 -9.34 -3.15 -6.58
C VAL A 50 -8.56 -1.86 -6.80
N ARG A 51 -7.26 -1.86 -6.48
CA ARG A 51 -6.42 -0.68 -6.65
C ARG A 51 -6.22 -0.31 -8.12
N ALA A 52 -6.08 -1.32 -8.97
CA ALA A 52 -6.02 -1.11 -10.43
C ALA A 52 -7.30 -0.44 -10.96
N ARG A 53 -8.48 -0.91 -10.55
CA ARG A 53 -9.77 -0.28 -10.91
C ARG A 53 -9.86 1.16 -10.41
N GLN A 54 -9.53 1.42 -9.15
CA GLN A 54 -9.55 2.77 -8.59
C GLN A 54 -8.67 3.76 -9.39
N LEU A 55 -7.49 3.32 -9.82
CA LEU A 55 -6.59 4.14 -10.64
C LEU A 55 -7.14 4.32 -12.07
N THR A 56 -7.75 3.28 -12.64
CA THR A 56 -8.42 3.37 -13.95
C THR A 56 -9.58 4.35 -13.91
N ASP A 57 -10.37 4.37 -12.83
CA ASP A 57 -11.49 5.31 -12.64
C ASP A 57 -11.00 6.77 -12.56
N LEU A 58 -9.74 7.00 -12.15
CA LEU A 58 -9.07 8.31 -12.23
C LEU A 58 -8.50 8.62 -13.63
N GLY A 59 -8.72 7.76 -14.62
CA GLY A 59 -8.26 7.95 -16.00
C GLY A 59 -6.86 7.43 -16.29
N ALA A 60 -6.27 6.60 -15.43
CA ALA A 60 -4.99 5.96 -15.69
C ALA A 60 -5.11 4.82 -16.72
N ARG A 61 -4.04 4.63 -17.51
CA ARG A 61 -3.84 3.39 -18.28
C ARG A 61 -3.03 2.42 -17.41
N VAL A 62 -3.72 1.47 -16.78
CA VAL A 62 -3.14 0.59 -15.78
C VAL A 62 -2.64 -0.72 -16.38
N THR A 63 -1.40 -1.07 -16.08
CA THR A 63 -0.82 -2.41 -16.27
C THR A 63 -0.53 -3.03 -14.91
N THR A 64 -1.04 -4.22 -14.65
CA THR A 64 -0.78 -4.96 -13.41
C THR A 64 0.29 -6.01 -13.65
N VAL A 65 1.28 -6.07 -12.75
CA VAL A 65 2.33 -7.09 -12.74
C VAL A 65 2.30 -7.86 -11.42
N ALA A 66 2.58 -9.16 -11.46
CA ALA A 66 2.41 -10.03 -10.30
C ALA A 66 3.53 -9.85 -9.25
N SER A 67 4.68 -9.34 -9.62
CA SER A 67 5.83 -9.18 -8.73
C SER A 67 6.86 -8.24 -9.37
N THR A 68 7.89 -7.90 -8.61
CA THR A 68 9.05 -7.15 -9.10
C THR A 68 10.19 -8.07 -9.60
N ASP A 69 9.96 -9.36 -9.71
CA ASP A 69 10.95 -10.27 -10.31
C ASP A 69 11.12 -10.04 -11.83
N ASP A 70 12.22 -10.52 -12.41
CA ASP A 70 12.57 -10.23 -13.81
C ASP A 70 11.53 -10.79 -14.79
N ALA A 71 10.91 -11.92 -14.47
CA ALA A 71 9.92 -12.55 -15.34
C ALA A 71 8.59 -11.78 -15.34
N SER A 72 8.13 -11.35 -14.17
CA SER A 72 6.87 -10.61 -14.02
C SER A 72 6.99 -9.13 -14.37
N PHE A 73 8.20 -8.55 -14.26
CA PHE A 73 8.49 -7.15 -14.58
C PHE A 73 9.05 -6.96 -16.00
N ALA A 74 8.72 -7.87 -16.91
CA ALA A 74 9.12 -7.84 -18.31
C ALA A 74 8.38 -6.76 -19.11
N LEU A 75 8.48 -5.50 -18.67
CA LEU A 75 7.93 -4.34 -19.32
C LEU A 75 9.02 -3.61 -20.12
N PRO A 76 8.67 -2.90 -21.21
CA PRO A 76 9.63 -2.08 -21.96
C PRO A 76 10.26 -0.99 -21.09
N ASP A 77 11.48 -0.61 -21.40
CA ASP A 77 12.15 0.51 -20.77
C ASP A 77 11.37 1.82 -21.00
N ALA A 78 11.35 2.70 -20.04
CA ALA A 78 10.71 4.02 -20.12
C ALA A 78 9.24 3.95 -20.62
N SER A 79 8.48 2.92 -20.21
CA SER A 79 7.10 2.69 -20.64
C SER A 79 6.04 3.21 -19.68
N ALA A 80 6.41 3.52 -18.41
CA ALA A 80 5.49 3.97 -17.38
C ALA A 80 5.82 5.37 -16.85
N ASP A 81 4.80 6.10 -16.43
CA ASP A 81 4.92 7.39 -15.73
C ASP A 81 4.92 7.21 -14.21
N VAL A 82 4.20 6.19 -13.72
CA VAL A 82 4.08 5.86 -12.30
C VAL A 82 4.19 4.36 -12.10
N VAL A 83 4.98 3.95 -11.12
CA VAL A 83 4.97 2.59 -10.56
C VAL A 83 4.46 2.68 -9.13
N VAL A 84 3.43 1.91 -8.80
CA VAL A 84 2.88 1.86 -7.44
C VAL A 84 2.77 0.42 -6.95
N ALA A 85 3.21 0.19 -5.71
CA ALA A 85 3.06 -1.09 -5.00
C ALA A 85 2.26 -0.89 -3.73
N TYR A 86 1.35 -1.83 -3.44
CA TYR A 86 0.50 -1.79 -2.24
C TYR A 86 0.80 -3.02 -1.38
N TRP A 87 1.39 -2.83 -0.21
CA TRP A 87 1.67 -3.78 0.88
C TRP A 87 2.49 -5.05 0.54
N SER A 88 2.96 -5.24 -0.65
CA SER A 88 3.56 -6.50 -1.08
C SER A 88 5.04 -6.44 -1.44
N ALA A 89 5.42 -5.55 -2.32
CA ALA A 89 6.77 -5.45 -2.86
C ALA A 89 7.62 -4.43 -2.09
N PHE A 90 8.89 -4.34 -2.45
CA PHE A 90 9.88 -3.41 -1.87
C PHE A 90 10.13 -3.65 -0.37
N ARG A 91 10.18 -4.93 0.04
CA ARG A 91 10.46 -5.33 1.43
C ARG A 91 11.92 -5.74 1.63
N ASP A 92 12.34 -6.81 0.97
CA ASP A 92 13.61 -7.49 1.27
C ASP A 92 14.73 -7.15 0.28
N ARG A 93 14.38 -6.72 -0.93
CA ARG A 93 15.32 -6.47 -2.04
C ARG A 93 15.17 -5.05 -2.60
N LEU A 94 15.03 -4.07 -1.70
CA LEU A 94 14.68 -2.70 -2.06
C LEU A 94 15.51 -2.13 -3.22
N ASP A 95 16.84 -2.26 -3.17
CA ASP A 95 17.72 -1.67 -4.19
C ASP A 95 17.51 -2.32 -5.58
N GLN A 96 17.30 -3.64 -5.63
CA GLN A 96 17.03 -4.35 -6.87
C GLN A 96 15.65 -3.98 -7.44
N GLU A 97 14.64 -3.93 -6.59
CA GLU A 97 13.27 -3.57 -6.98
C GLU A 97 13.19 -2.11 -7.45
N VAL A 98 13.91 -1.20 -6.79
CA VAL A 98 14.06 0.20 -7.21
C VAL A 98 14.77 0.30 -8.55
N ALA A 99 15.82 -0.48 -8.80
CA ALA A 99 16.52 -0.49 -10.09
C ALA A 99 15.59 -0.96 -11.23
N ARG A 100 14.79 -2.00 -10.99
CA ARG A 100 13.79 -2.49 -11.97
C ARG A 100 12.71 -1.46 -12.24
N ALA A 101 12.15 -0.84 -11.21
CA ALA A 101 11.19 0.24 -11.37
C ALA A 101 11.78 1.44 -12.11
N ALA A 102 13.05 1.79 -11.85
CA ALA A 102 13.75 2.87 -12.53
C ALA A 102 13.90 2.61 -14.03
N ARG A 103 14.15 1.37 -14.43
CA ARG A 103 14.24 0.97 -15.85
C ARG A 103 12.92 1.20 -16.59
N VAL A 104 11.82 0.84 -15.98
CA VAL A 104 10.49 0.94 -16.58
C VAL A 104 9.95 2.37 -16.55
N LEU A 105 10.34 3.18 -15.58
CA LEU A 105 9.87 4.56 -15.45
C LEU A 105 10.53 5.48 -16.49
N ARG A 106 9.71 6.35 -17.10
CA ARG A 106 10.20 7.45 -17.91
C ARG A 106 11.01 8.43 -17.05
N PRO A 107 11.92 9.22 -17.65
CA PRO A 107 12.61 10.29 -16.92
C PRO A 107 11.63 11.19 -16.15
N GLY A 108 11.86 11.35 -14.85
CA GLY A 108 10.95 12.09 -13.97
C GLY A 108 9.74 11.31 -13.47
N GLY A 109 9.63 10.03 -13.80
CA GLY A 109 8.58 9.14 -13.34
C GLY A 109 8.57 8.95 -11.82
N ARG A 110 7.46 8.49 -11.29
CA ARG A 110 7.20 8.36 -9.87
C ARG A 110 7.17 6.89 -9.43
N LEU A 111 7.92 6.58 -8.38
CA LEU A 111 7.81 5.33 -7.64
C LEU A 111 7.12 5.60 -6.31
N LEU A 112 6.00 4.91 -6.07
CA LEU A 112 5.18 4.99 -4.86
C LEU A 112 5.09 3.60 -4.22
N VAL A 113 5.40 3.49 -2.94
CA VAL A 113 5.34 2.22 -2.20
C VAL A 113 4.51 2.44 -0.94
N VAL A 114 3.41 1.71 -0.85
CA VAL A 114 2.42 1.82 0.23
C VAL A 114 2.61 0.66 1.20
N HIS A 115 2.88 0.98 2.47
CA HIS A 115 2.99 0.01 3.55
C HIS A 115 2.35 0.52 4.83
N ASP A 116 2.25 -0.36 5.83
CA ASP A 116 1.83 0.04 7.17
C ASP A 116 2.84 1.03 7.76
N TYR A 117 2.32 1.99 8.51
CA TYR A 117 3.14 2.89 9.31
C TYR A 117 3.22 2.46 10.76
N GLY A 118 2.15 1.86 11.27
CA GLY A 118 1.99 1.51 12.66
C GLY A 118 1.50 2.67 13.55
N ARG A 119 1.60 2.48 14.87
CA ARG A 119 1.12 3.43 15.89
C ARG A 119 -0.39 3.67 15.80
N ASP A 120 -1.14 2.60 15.66
CA ASP A 120 -2.59 2.58 15.47
C ASP A 120 -3.18 1.26 15.99
N ASP A 121 -4.51 1.14 15.99
CA ASP A 121 -5.21 -0.05 16.49
C ASP A 121 -4.88 -1.30 15.66
N VAL A 122 -4.70 -1.14 14.35
CA VAL A 122 -4.36 -2.28 13.48
C VAL A 122 -2.95 -2.78 13.74
N ALA A 123 -2.00 -1.89 14.01
CA ALA A 123 -0.64 -2.27 14.38
C ALA A 123 -0.61 -3.03 15.73
N GLU A 124 -1.45 -2.63 16.69
CA GLU A 124 -1.59 -3.38 17.96
C GLU A 124 -2.06 -4.82 17.72
N LEU A 125 -2.99 -5.03 16.77
CA LEU A 125 -3.47 -6.37 16.41
C LEU A 125 -2.41 -7.23 15.72
N ARG A 126 -1.53 -6.62 14.95
CA ARG A 126 -0.54 -7.31 14.11
C ARG A 126 0.80 -7.53 14.82
N GLY A 127 1.02 -6.87 15.95
CA GLY A 127 2.27 -6.95 16.69
C GLY A 127 3.44 -6.20 16.05
N ASP A 128 4.65 -6.53 16.47
CA ASP A 128 5.87 -5.89 16.00
C ASP A 128 6.26 -6.36 14.61
N LEU A 129 6.07 -5.50 13.63
CA LEU A 129 6.49 -5.71 12.25
C LEU A 129 7.59 -4.70 11.88
N PRO A 130 8.54 -5.04 10.99
CA PRO A 130 9.61 -4.13 10.56
C PRO A 130 9.08 -2.79 10.02
N GLU A 131 7.96 -2.81 9.32
CA GLU A 131 7.29 -1.62 8.81
C GLU A 131 6.76 -0.69 9.91
N HIS A 132 6.46 -1.22 11.10
CA HIS A 132 5.93 -0.44 12.23
C HIS A 132 7.01 0.42 12.90
N GLY A 133 7.58 1.35 12.14
CA GLY A 133 8.50 2.35 12.65
C GLY A 133 9.96 2.22 12.21
N LEU A 134 10.50 1.02 11.93
CA LEU A 134 11.88 0.90 11.47
C LEU A 134 12.07 1.50 10.07
N TRP A 135 11.16 1.24 9.16
CA TRP A 135 11.25 1.71 7.78
C TRP A 135 11.11 3.23 7.64
N SER A 136 10.35 3.87 8.54
CA SER A 136 10.14 5.32 8.54
C SER A 136 11.23 6.11 9.26
N ARG A 137 12.24 5.44 9.86
CA ARG A 137 13.37 6.11 10.51
C ARG A 137 14.29 6.76 9.48
N ARG A 138 15.01 7.80 9.91
CA ARG A 138 15.98 8.50 9.07
C ARG A 138 17.06 7.58 8.49
N ASP A 139 17.47 6.59 9.26
CA ASP A 139 18.41 5.53 8.91
C ASP A 139 17.75 4.26 8.36
N GLY A 140 16.43 4.28 8.21
CA GLY A 140 15.66 3.17 7.65
C GLY A 140 15.88 2.98 6.16
N PRO A 141 15.51 1.79 5.63
CA PRO A 141 15.86 1.40 4.26
C PRO A 141 15.33 2.38 3.21
N PHE A 142 14.09 2.84 3.32
CA PHE A 142 13.50 3.75 2.33
C PHE A 142 14.13 5.14 2.34
N LEU A 143 14.24 5.78 3.52
CA LEU A 143 14.76 7.14 3.61
C LEU A 143 16.25 7.19 3.24
N ARG A 144 17.01 6.18 3.63
CA ARG A 144 18.42 6.03 3.25
C ARG A 144 18.60 5.83 1.73
N SER A 145 17.64 5.18 1.08
CA SER A 145 17.59 5.01 -0.39
C SER A 145 16.98 6.23 -1.11
N GLY A 146 16.85 7.38 -0.44
CA GLY A 146 16.41 8.64 -1.04
C GLY A 146 14.90 8.79 -1.24
N PHE A 147 14.08 7.94 -0.63
CA PHE A 147 12.63 8.14 -0.59
C PHE A 147 12.26 9.25 0.40
N LYS A 148 11.16 9.92 0.09
CA LYS A 148 10.39 10.72 1.06
C LYS A 148 9.23 9.89 1.57
N ILE A 149 8.66 10.28 2.70
CA ILE A 149 7.51 9.61 3.31
C ILE A 149 6.34 10.58 3.44
N ARG A 150 5.14 10.09 3.13
CA ARG A 150 3.85 10.71 3.48
C ARG A 150 3.08 9.74 4.36
N VAL A 151 2.74 10.15 5.57
CA VAL A 151 1.85 9.37 6.44
C VAL A 151 0.41 9.78 6.18
N VAL A 152 -0.46 8.79 6.01
CA VAL A 152 -1.90 8.96 5.80
C VAL A 152 -2.63 8.31 6.97
N HIS A 153 -3.41 9.12 7.69
CA HIS A 153 -4.27 8.62 8.78
C HIS A 153 -5.64 8.25 8.19
N CYS A 154 -5.95 6.97 8.18
CA CYS A 154 -7.21 6.42 7.71
C CYS A 154 -7.81 5.45 8.72
N TRP A 155 -8.85 4.72 8.31
CA TRP A 155 -9.62 3.86 9.20
C TRP A 155 -10.02 2.59 8.46
N TRP A 156 -10.18 1.51 9.24
CA TRP A 156 -11.08 0.43 8.86
C TRP A 156 -12.43 0.77 9.46
N THR A 157 -13.43 1.03 8.63
CA THR A 157 -14.75 1.51 9.05
C THR A 157 -15.81 0.50 8.70
N PHE A 158 -16.46 -0.05 9.72
CA PHE A 158 -17.52 -1.05 9.61
C PHE A 158 -18.90 -0.39 9.77
N THR A 159 -19.97 -1.13 9.47
CA THR A 159 -21.34 -0.63 9.57
C THR A 159 -21.86 -0.68 11.02
N SER A 160 -21.33 -1.61 11.83
CA SER A 160 -21.72 -1.77 13.23
C SER A 160 -20.59 -2.29 14.11
N LEU A 161 -20.71 -2.11 15.43
CA LEU A 161 -19.78 -2.73 16.40
C LEU A 161 -19.85 -4.25 16.37
N GLU A 162 -21.01 -4.81 16.12
CA GLU A 162 -21.20 -6.26 15.98
C GLU A 162 -20.42 -6.81 14.79
N GLU A 163 -20.54 -6.19 13.63
CA GLU A 163 -19.75 -6.54 12.45
C GLU A 163 -18.25 -6.43 12.71
N THR A 164 -17.84 -5.33 13.39
CA THR A 164 -16.42 -5.11 13.75
C THR A 164 -15.89 -6.26 14.62
N LYS A 165 -16.62 -6.60 15.70
CA LYS A 165 -16.24 -7.69 16.61
C LYS A 165 -16.16 -9.04 15.91
N ALA A 166 -17.14 -9.34 15.07
CA ALA A 166 -17.17 -10.59 14.30
C ALA A 166 -15.96 -10.68 13.36
N PHE A 167 -15.68 -9.62 12.60
CA PHE A 167 -14.51 -9.57 11.73
C PHE A 167 -13.20 -9.73 12.51
N LEU A 168 -13.02 -8.97 13.58
CA LEU A 168 -11.79 -9.00 14.38
C LEU A 168 -11.55 -10.37 14.99
N GLY A 169 -12.61 -10.99 15.56
CA GLY A 169 -12.52 -12.33 16.13
C GLY A 169 -12.17 -13.40 15.08
N ALA A 170 -12.70 -13.29 13.87
CA ALA A 170 -12.41 -14.21 12.78
C ALA A 170 -11.01 -13.99 12.18
N ALA A 171 -10.56 -12.75 12.03
CA ALA A 171 -9.29 -12.40 11.41
C ALA A 171 -8.08 -12.55 12.35
N PHE A 172 -8.24 -12.22 13.64
CA PHE A 172 -7.14 -12.11 14.61
C PHE A 172 -7.33 -12.96 15.87
N GLY A 173 -8.33 -13.81 15.90
CA GLY A 173 -8.56 -14.75 17.00
C GLY A 173 -8.77 -14.03 18.35
N GLU A 174 -8.00 -14.42 19.37
CA GLU A 174 -8.14 -13.88 20.73
C GLU A 174 -7.78 -12.39 20.81
N ALA A 175 -6.70 -11.97 20.16
CA ALA A 175 -6.31 -10.56 20.11
C ALA A 175 -7.40 -9.70 19.48
N GLY A 176 -8.04 -10.19 18.40
CA GLY A 176 -9.15 -9.50 17.76
C GLY A 176 -10.40 -9.41 18.66
N ARG A 177 -10.73 -10.47 19.39
CA ARG A 177 -11.83 -10.44 20.37
C ARG A 177 -11.57 -9.43 21.48
N ALA A 178 -10.37 -9.45 22.06
CA ALA A 178 -9.98 -8.51 23.11
C ALA A 178 -10.02 -7.06 22.65
N MET A 179 -9.55 -6.78 21.42
CA MET A 179 -9.66 -5.45 20.80
C MET A 179 -11.13 -5.07 20.63
N GLY A 180 -11.95 -5.96 20.08
CA GLY A 180 -13.38 -5.73 19.84
C GLY A 180 -14.16 -5.32 21.10
N GLU A 181 -13.82 -5.88 22.26
CA GLU A 181 -14.49 -5.51 23.53
C GLU A 181 -14.15 -4.09 24.01
N ARG A 182 -13.00 -3.55 23.62
CA ARG A 182 -12.58 -2.19 23.99
C ARG A 182 -13.14 -1.11 23.07
N LEU A 183 -13.60 -1.49 21.87
CA LEU A 183 -14.10 -0.54 20.89
C LEU A 183 -15.44 0.05 21.29
N THR A 184 -15.57 1.36 21.18
CA THR A 184 -16.81 2.12 21.40
C THR A 184 -17.43 2.62 20.09
N ARG A 185 -16.72 2.45 18.96
CA ARG A 185 -17.15 2.85 17.61
C ARG A 185 -16.79 1.75 16.62
N PRO A 186 -17.56 1.58 15.54
CA PRO A 186 -17.32 0.54 14.54
C PRO A 186 -16.14 0.89 13.59
N ARG A 187 -15.00 1.24 14.14
CA ARG A 187 -13.81 1.57 13.36
C ARG A 187 -12.53 1.39 14.14
N LEU A 188 -11.46 1.08 13.43
CA LEU A 188 -10.10 1.02 13.93
C LEU A 188 -9.26 2.08 13.24
N SER A 189 -8.40 2.75 13.99
CA SER A 189 -7.38 3.62 13.39
C SER A 189 -6.38 2.80 12.60
N TYR A 190 -5.96 3.35 11.46
CA TYR A 190 -5.00 2.73 10.58
C TYR A 190 -4.13 3.78 9.89
N ASN A 191 -2.83 3.68 10.06
CA ASN A 191 -1.86 4.61 9.51
C ASN A 191 -1.06 3.93 8.41
N VAL A 192 -1.00 4.57 7.26
CA VAL A 192 -0.31 4.09 6.08
C VAL A 192 0.85 5.01 5.76
N ALA A 193 2.01 4.44 5.48
CA ALA A 193 3.16 5.14 4.93
C ALA A 193 3.15 5.02 3.40
N ILE A 194 3.23 6.13 2.70
CA ILE A 194 3.52 6.17 1.27
C ILE A 194 4.95 6.66 1.12
N TYR A 195 5.85 5.75 0.82
CA TYR A 195 7.22 6.06 0.44
C TYR A 195 7.24 6.45 -1.03
N HIS A 196 7.82 7.61 -1.35
CA HIS A 196 7.78 8.08 -2.73
C HIS A 196 9.12 8.66 -3.17
N ARG A 197 9.45 8.43 -4.44
CA ARG A 197 10.68 8.92 -5.06
C ARG A 197 10.43 9.26 -6.51
N THR A 198 11.06 10.34 -7.00
CA THR A 198 11.15 10.63 -8.43
C THR A 198 12.39 9.95 -8.96
N LEU A 199 12.26 9.15 -10.02
CA LEU A 199 13.35 8.44 -10.68
C LEU A 199 13.64 9.06 -12.05
N GLY A 200 14.85 8.84 -12.57
CA GLY A 200 15.22 9.32 -13.91
C GLY A 200 15.46 10.84 -14.02
N LYS A 201 15.60 11.59 -12.91
CA LYS A 201 16.34 12.84 -12.96
C LYS A 201 17.83 12.48 -12.87
N GLU A 202 18.55 12.64 -13.95
CA GLU A 202 20.00 12.81 -13.85
C GLU A 202 20.26 13.95 -12.88
N LEU A 203 21.12 13.69 -11.89
CA LEU A 203 21.68 14.74 -11.06
C LEU A 203 22.51 15.59 -12.01
N ALA A 204 21.96 16.76 -12.39
CA ALA A 204 22.70 17.81 -13.06
C ALA A 204 23.71 18.41 -12.10
#